data_ceae1371236e1fcf26476bbf5b3ba019
#
_entry.id   ceae1371236e1fcf26476bbf5b3ba019
#
_cell.length_a   1.000
_cell.length_b   1.000
_cell.length_c   1.000
_cell.angle_alpha   90.00
_cell.angle_beta   90.00
_cell.angle_gamma   90.00
#
_symmetry.space_group_name_H-M   'P 1'
#
loop_
_entity.id
_entity.type
_entity.pdbx_description
1 polymer ?
#
loop_
_entity_poly.entity_id
_entity_poly.type
_entity_poly.pdbx_seq_one_letter_code
_entity_poly.pdbx_strand_id
1 'polypeptide(L)'
;MFINLTIQMLWITYAPITGPAAAFYGVTDLQIGLLAMSFMIAFVPLSIPVSWVIDTYGFRIAVGIGVILMGIFGILRGLAGANYTLVLWSTFGLAASQPFLLNAWTKVPANWFAIEERATAVGIVTLGNLVGTALGMVLTPILLESMPIPTIQLIYGSIAAFSAVLFLIFARETPPTPPCPPGGEVRALMLDGLKHSFTVKPFWFTLLVSFIGL
;
A
#
# COMPACT_ATOMS: atom_id res chain seq x y z
N MET A 1 6.66 -3.13 -7.85
CA MET A 1 7.08 -1.72 -7.90
C MET A 1 5.95 -0.79 -8.32
N PHE A 2 5.36 -0.87 -9.53
CA PHE A 2 4.35 0.08 -10.02
C PHE A 2 3.12 0.22 -9.09
N ILE A 3 2.57 -0.89 -8.58
CA ILE A 3 1.45 -0.89 -7.63
C ILE A 3 1.80 -0.12 -6.35
N ASN A 4 3.00 -0.35 -5.81
CA ASN A 4 3.45 0.31 -4.58
C ASN A 4 3.63 1.82 -4.77
N LEU A 5 4.16 2.22 -5.93
CA LEU A 5 4.22 3.62 -6.32
C LEU A 5 2.81 4.23 -6.34
N THR A 6 1.85 3.55 -6.95
CA THR A 6 0.48 4.05 -7.11
C THR A 6 -0.24 4.19 -5.78
N ILE A 7 -0.15 3.18 -4.88
CA ILE A 7 -0.82 3.26 -3.57
C ILE A 7 -0.25 4.37 -2.70
N GLN A 8 1.06 4.61 -2.76
CA GLN A 8 1.69 5.69 -2.01
C GLN A 8 1.32 7.06 -2.55
N MET A 9 1.21 7.21 -3.88
CA MET A 9 0.72 8.43 -4.49
C MET A 9 -0.73 8.73 -4.07
N LEU A 10 -1.61 7.72 -4.04
CA LEU A 10 -2.99 7.84 -3.58
C LEU A 10 -3.10 8.17 -2.09
N TRP A 11 -2.23 7.62 -1.26
CA TRP A 11 -2.18 7.90 0.17
C TRP A 11 -1.85 9.36 0.47
N ILE A 12 -0.77 9.89 -0.14
CA ILE A 12 -0.24 11.21 0.19
C ILE A 12 -0.97 12.38 -0.48
N THR A 13 -1.86 12.10 -1.44
CA THR A 13 -2.47 13.10 -2.34
C THR A 13 -3.02 14.34 -1.62
N TYR A 14 -3.67 14.17 -0.47
CA TYR A 14 -4.29 15.30 0.23
C TYR A 14 -3.33 16.11 1.11
N ALA A 15 -2.19 15.55 1.49
CA ALA A 15 -1.25 16.20 2.39
C ALA A 15 -0.73 17.55 1.84
N PRO A 16 -0.26 17.67 0.58
CA PRO A 16 0.25 18.93 0.06
C PRO A 16 -0.84 19.96 -0.29
N ILE A 17 -2.10 19.55 -0.32
CA ILE A 17 -3.24 20.41 -0.70
C ILE A 17 -4.29 20.53 0.43
N THR A 18 -3.90 20.36 1.69
CA THR A 18 -4.83 20.32 2.84
C THR A 18 -5.75 21.55 2.88
N GLY A 19 -5.23 22.76 2.82
CA GLY A 19 -6.03 24.00 2.86
C GLY A 19 -7.00 24.13 1.66
N PRO A 20 -6.53 24.02 0.42
CA PRO A 20 -7.42 24.01 -0.75
C PRO A 20 -8.48 22.92 -0.71
N ALA A 21 -8.14 21.70 -0.23
CA ALA A 21 -9.09 20.60 -0.09
C ALA A 21 -10.14 20.88 0.99
N ALA A 22 -9.74 21.45 2.13
CA ALA A 22 -10.65 21.84 3.19
C ALA A 22 -11.68 22.88 2.70
N ALA A 23 -11.21 23.88 1.96
CA ALA A 23 -12.08 24.89 1.35
C ALA A 23 -13.03 24.27 0.31
N PHE A 24 -12.53 23.36 -0.53
CA PHE A 24 -13.34 22.69 -1.57
C PHE A 24 -14.45 21.81 -1.01
N TYR A 25 -14.16 21.03 0.05
CA TYR A 25 -15.13 20.14 0.66
C TYR A 25 -15.97 20.82 1.75
N GLY A 26 -15.66 22.05 2.15
CA GLY A 26 -16.33 22.77 3.25
C GLY A 26 -16.11 22.11 4.62
N VAL A 27 -14.92 21.60 4.86
CA VAL A 27 -14.54 20.86 6.08
C VAL A 27 -13.28 21.47 6.71
N THR A 28 -12.92 21.01 7.90
CA THR A 28 -11.70 21.47 8.60
C THR A 28 -10.44 20.76 8.08
N ASP A 29 -9.28 21.39 8.29
CA ASP A 29 -7.97 20.79 7.97
C ASP A 29 -7.77 19.45 8.68
N LEU A 30 -8.29 19.31 9.90
CA LEU A 30 -8.26 18.04 10.65
C LEU A 30 -9.03 16.94 9.93
N GLN A 31 -10.17 17.26 9.34
CA GLN A 31 -10.96 16.30 8.57
C GLN A 31 -10.24 15.88 7.28
N ILE A 32 -9.52 16.79 6.62
CA ILE A 32 -8.63 16.41 5.51
C ILE A 32 -7.47 15.54 6.01
N GLY A 33 -6.88 15.85 7.15
CA GLY A 33 -5.86 15.01 7.78
C GLY A 33 -6.33 13.59 8.08
N LEU A 34 -7.62 13.40 8.44
CA LEU A 34 -8.23 12.08 8.64
C LEU A 34 -8.17 11.21 7.37
N LEU A 35 -8.17 11.79 6.18
CA LEU A 35 -8.04 11.03 4.93
C LEU A 35 -6.67 10.33 4.85
N ALA A 36 -5.59 10.98 5.26
CA ALA A 36 -4.27 10.35 5.32
C ALA A 36 -4.16 9.39 6.53
N MET A 37 -4.70 9.77 7.69
CA MET A 37 -4.69 8.94 8.90
C MET A 37 -5.53 7.66 8.75
N SER A 38 -6.55 7.65 7.91
CA SER A 38 -7.38 6.46 7.65
C SER A 38 -6.55 5.27 7.18
N PHE A 39 -5.45 5.52 6.47
CA PHE A 39 -4.53 4.46 6.03
C PHE A 39 -3.81 3.81 7.22
N MET A 40 -3.34 4.58 8.19
CA MET A 40 -2.71 4.03 9.40
C MET A 40 -3.74 3.31 10.28
N ILE A 41 -4.94 3.90 10.43
CA ILE A 41 -6.05 3.32 11.22
C ILE A 41 -6.48 1.97 10.63
N ALA A 42 -6.57 1.85 9.32
CA ALA A 42 -6.94 0.60 8.66
C ALA A 42 -5.78 -0.41 8.62
N PHE A 43 -4.54 0.06 8.45
CA PHE A 43 -3.36 -0.79 8.29
C PHE A 43 -3.11 -1.66 9.51
N VAL A 44 -3.13 -1.08 10.72
CA VAL A 44 -2.79 -1.78 11.96
C VAL A 44 -3.68 -3.01 12.20
N PRO A 45 -5.03 -2.90 12.25
CA PRO A 45 -5.89 -4.05 12.50
C PRO A 45 -5.93 -5.04 11.32
N LEU A 46 -5.79 -4.56 10.08
CA LEU A 46 -5.87 -5.41 8.90
C LEU A 46 -4.54 -6.11 8.58
N SER A 47 -3.42 -5.64 9.09
CA SER A 47 -2.10 -6.23 8.80
C SER A 47 -2.01 -7.70 9.21
N ILE A 48 -2.58 -8.07 10.37
CA ILE A 48 -2.59 -9.45 10.88
C ILE A 48 -3.42 -10.38 9.99
N PRO A 49 -4.74 -10.12 9.76
CA PRO A 49 -5.54 -11.00 8.93
C PRO A 49 -5.06 -11.05 7.47
N VAL A 50 -4.55 -9.94 6.94
CA VAL A 50 -4.00 -9.90 5.59
C VAL A 50 -2.72 -10.74 5.47
N SER A 51 -1.83 -10.70 6.44
CA SER A 51 -0.65 -11.56 6.45
C SER A 51 -1.03 -13.05 6.49
N TRP A 52 -2.08 -13.39 7.25
CA TRP A 52 -2.63 -14.75 7.24
C TRP A 52 -3.15 -15.14 5.84
N VAL A 53 -3.85 -14.24 5.15
CA VAL A 53 -4.32 -14.49 3.77
C VAL A 53 -3.14 -14.71 2.82
N ILE A 54 -2.08 -13.88 2.93
CA ILE A 54 -0.85 -14.03 2.12
C ILE A 54 -0.19 -15.39 2.36
N ASP A 55 -0.15 -15.85 3.60
CA ASP A 55 0.48 -17.12 3.95
C ASP A 55 -0.35 -18.34 3.57
N THR A 56 -1.67 -18.23 3.60
CA THR A 56 -2.58 -19.33 3.31
C THR A 56 -2.86 -19.48 1.82
N TYR A 57 -3.16 -18.37 1.13
CA TYR A 57 -3.61 -18.37 -0.27
C TYR A 57 -2.55 -17.90 -1.26
N GLY A 58 -1.40 -17.46 -0.77
CA GLY A 58 -0.31 -16.94 -1.58
C GLY A 58 -0.41 -15.43 -1.87
N PHE A 59 0.71 -14.88 -2.35
CA PHE A 59 0.79 -13.43 -2.58
C PHE A 59 -0.07 -12.97 -3.76
N ARG A 60 -0.22 -13.79 -4.81
CA ARG A 60 -0.98 -13.43 -6.02
C ARG A 60 -2.45 -13.16 -5.69
N ILE A 61 -3.07 -14.02 -4.88
CA ILE A 61 -4.47 -13.86 -4.47
C ILE A 61 -4.60 -12.66 -3.53
N ALA A 62 -3.74 -12.57 -2.53
CA ALA A 62 -3.78 -11.48 -1.56
C ALA A 62 -3.58 -10.10 -2.21
N VAL A 63 -2.51 -9.95 -3.01
CA VAL A 63 -2.25 -8.70 -3.74
C VAL A 63 -3.33 -8.45 -4.79
N GLY A 64 -3.89 -9.51 -5.41
CA GLY A 64 -5.04 -9.42 -6.31
C GLY A 64 -6.25 -8.76 -5.66
N ILE A 65 -6.61 -9.15 -4.45
CA ILE A 65 -7.65 -8.50 -3.65
C ILE A 65 -7.29 -7.03 -3.41
N GLY A 66 -6.05 -6.76 -2.97
CA GLY A 66 -5.57 -5.40 -2.70
C GLY A 66 -5.66 -4.48 -3.92
N VAL A 67 -5.21 -4.93 -5.11
CA VAL A 67 -5.25 -4.10 -6.32
C VAL A 67 -6.67 -3.86 -6.83
N ILE A 68 -7.57 -4.83 -6.67
CA ILE A 68 -8.99 -4.67 -7.02
C ILE A 68 -9.62 -3.59 -6.12
N LEU A 69 -9.43 -3.69 -4.81
CA LEU A 69 -9.89 -2.68 -3.86
C LEU A 69 -9.30 -1.31 -4.20
N MET A 70 -7.99 -1.22 -4.44
CA MET A 70 -7.31 0.01 -4.81
C MET A 70 -7.90 0.64 -6.08
N GLY A 71 -8.16 -0.15 -7.12
CA GLY A 71 -8.74 0.32 -8.38
C GLY A 71 -10.17 0.84 -8.20
N ILE A 72 -11.03 0.05 -7.54
CA ILE A 72 -12.44 0.40 -7.32
C ILE A 72 -12.54 1.67 -6.47
N PHE A 73 -11.93 1.68 -5.29
CA PHE A 73 -12.03 2.81 -4.37
C PHE A 73 -11.24 4.04 -4.83
N GLY A 74 -10.17 3.86 -5.62
CA GLY A 74 -9.47 4.96 -6.27
C GLY A 74 -10.36 5.71 -7.26
N ILE A 75 -11.10 5.00 -8.09
CA ILE A 75 -12.08 5.60 -9.02
C ILE A 75 -13.26 6.20 -8.24
N LEU A 76 -13.83 5.48 -7.27
CA LEU A 76 -14.94 5.99 -6.46
C LEU A 76 -14.58 7.30 -5.76
N ARG A 77 -13.34 7.43 -5.27
CA ARG A 77 -12.86 8.68 -4.66
C ARG A 77 -12.85 9.84 -5.65
N GLY A 78 -12.50 9.60 -6.90
CA GLY A 78 -12.58 10.62 -7.96
C GLY A 78 -14.02 10.98 -8.35
N LEU A 79 -14.91 9.99 -8.38
CA LEU A 79 -16.33 10.19 -8.70
C LEU A 79 -17.13 10.81 -7.55
N ALA A 80 -16.60 10.85 -6.35
CA ALA A 80 -17.26 11.43 -5.17
C ALA A 80 -17.55 12.94 -5.29
N GLY A 81 -16.90 13.63 -6.24
CA GLY A 81 -17.07 15.08 -6.46
C GLY A 81 -16.78 15.89 -5.20
N ALA A 82 -17.70 16.74 -4.77
CA ALA A 82 -17.58 17.56 -3.57
C ALA A 82 -18.12 16.88 -2.28
N ASN A 83 -18.55 15.62 -2.36
CA ASN A 83 -19.11 14.92 -1.21
C ASN A 83 -18.00 14.34 -0.32
N TYR A 84 -17.64 15.05 0.74
CA TYR A 84 -16.60 14.64 1.70
C TYR A 84 -16.87 13.25 2.30
N THR A 85 -18.13 12.93 2.66
CA THR A 85 -18.47 11.64 3.27
C THR A 85 -18.15 10.48 2.31
N LEU A 86 -18.45 10.64 1.03
CA LEU A 86 -18.15 9.63 0.03
C LEU A 86 -16.64 9.52 -0.22
N VAL A 87 -15.91 10.64 -0.22
CA VAL A 87 -14.43 10.67 -0.28
C VAL A 87 -13.84 9.93 0.91
N LEU A 88 -14.35 10.17 2.12
CA LEU A 88 -13.87 9.52 3.34
C LEU A 88 -14.04 8.00 3.27
N TRP A 89 -15.23 7.51 2.96
CA TRP A 89 -15.48 6.07 2.84
C TRP A 89 -14.68 5.41 1.71
N SER A 90 -14.55 6.08 0.57
CA SER A 90 -13.70 5.61 -0.52
C SER A 90 -12.22 5.56 -0.10
N THR A 91 -11.78 6.52 0.71
CA THR A 91 -10.41 6.53 1.23
C THR A 91 -10.20 5.41 2.26
N PHE A 92 -11.18 5.08 3.10
CA PHE A 92 -11.11 3.89 3.97
C PHE A 92 -11.03 2.60 3.17
N GLY A 93 -11.78 2.47 2.08
CA GLY A 93 -11.68 1.32 1.17
C GLY A 93 -10.31 1.21 0.51
N LEU A 94 -9.74 2.35 0.08
CA LEU A 94 -8.35 2.45 -0.39
C LEU A 94 -7.35 2.04 0.69
N ALA A 95 -7.53 2.56 1.90
CA ALA A 95 -6.67 2.25 3.04
C ALA A 95 -6.67 0.75 3.36
N ALA A 96 -7.82 0.08 3.25
CA ALA A 96 -7.93 -1.36 3.42
C ALA A 96 -7.15 -2.17 2.37
N SER A 97 -6.86 -1.61 1.19
CA SER A 97 -6.03 -2.26 0.18
C SER A 97 -4.54 -2.27 0.54
N GLN A 98 -4.07 -1.29 1.30
CA GLN A 98 -2.65 -1.05 1.56
C GLN A 98 -1.94 -2.23 2.25
N PRO A 99 -2.49 -2.89 3.30
CA PRO A 99 -1.86 -4.05 3.92
C PRO A 99 -1.63 -5.20 2.95
N PHE A 100 -2.54 -5.44 2.01
CA PHE A 100 -2.40 -6.48 0.98
C PHE A 100 -1.20 -6.22 0.07
N LEU A 101 -0.92 -4.97 -0.22
CA LEU A 101 0.15 -4.58 -1.12
C LEU A 101 1.50 -4.49 -0.40
N LEU A 102 1.52 -3.93 0.81
CA LEU A 102 2.75 -3.72 1.56
C LEU A 102 3.23 -5.00 2.29
N ASN A 103 2.36 -5.82 2.88
CA ASN A 103 2.79 -7.03 3.57
C ASN A 103 3.32 -8.11 2.59
N ALA A 104 2.90 -8.08 1.32
CA ALA A 104 3.40 -9.00 0.30
C ALA A 104 4.79 -8.63 -0.25
N TRP A 105 5.28 -7.47 0.05
CA TRP A 105 6.50 -6.88 -0.49
C TRP A 105 7.77 -7.73 -0.24
N THR A 106 7.91 -8.34 0.92
CA THR A 106 9.05 -9.23 1.23
C THR A 106 8.87 -10.63 0.66
N LYS A 107 7.64 -11.09 0.51
CA LYS A 107 7.33 -12.44 0.03
C LYS A 107 7.59 -12.61 -1.47
N VAL A 108 7.35 -11.56 -2.25
CA VAL A 108 7.63 -11.58 -3.70
C VAL A 108 9.13 -11.77 -3.98
N PRO A 109 10.06 -10.98 -3.40
CA PRO A 109 11.49 -11.22 -3.55
C PRO A 109 11.93 -12.59 -3.03
N ALA A 110 11.35 -13.08 -1.94
CA ALA A 110 11.67 -14.40 -1.40
C ALA A 110 11.32 -15.54 -2.39
N ASN A 111 10.24 -15.42 -3.13
CA ASN A 111 9.79 -16.45 -4.07
C ASN A 111 10.46 -16.37 -5.46
N TRP A 112 10.89 -15.16 -5.88
CA TRP A 112 11.33 -14.90 -7.25
C TRP A 112 12.84 -14.71 -7.42
N PHE A 113 13.56 -14.42 -6.33
CA PHE A 113 14.97 -14.06 -6.36
C PHE A 113 15.81 -14.99 -5.49
N ALA A 114 17.06 -15.23 -5.91
CA ALA A 114 18.05 -15.92 -5.10
C ALA A 114 18.33 -15.13 -3.81
N ILE A 115 18.85 -15.80 -2.78
CA ILE A 115 19.05 -15.21 -1.44
C ILE A 115 19.91 -13.94 -1.53
N GLU A 116 20.95 -13.95 -2.36
CA GLU A 116 21.89 -12.84 -2.56
C GLU A 116 21.23 -11.62 -3.22
N GLU A 117 20.17 -11.81 -4.01
CA GLU A 117 19.49 -10.76 -4.76
C GLU A 117 18.24 -10.20 -4.05
N ARG A 118 17.75 -10.88 -3.02
CA ARG A 118 16.51 -10.50 -2.30
C ARG A 118 16.58 -9.09 -1.73
N ALA A 119 17.71 -8.70 -1.14
CA ALA A 119 17.91 -7.37 -0.57
C ALA A 119 17.78 -6.28 -1.65
N THR A 120 18.39 -6.49 -2.82
CA THR A 120 18.30 -5.57 -3.96
C THR A 120 16.86 -5.46 -4.47
N ALA A 121 16.17 -6.58 -4.62
CA ALA A 121 14.78 -6.60 -5.06
C ALA A 121 13.85 -5.86 -4.08
N VAL A 122 14.01 -6.06 -2.77
CA VAL A 122 13.31 -5.29 -1.73
C VAL A 122 13.64 -3.81 -1.83
N GLY A 123 14.91 -3.45 -2.02
CA GLY A 123 15.34 -2.06 -2.21
C GLY A 123 14.65 -1.37 -3.39
N ILE A 124 14.53 -2.05 -4.53
CA ILE A 124 13.83 -1.53 -5.72
C ILE A 124 12.34 -1.30 -5.43
N VAL A 125 11.69 -2.19 -4.70
CA VAL A 125 10.28 -2.02 -4.31
C VAL A 125 10.13 -0.85 -3.35
N THR A 126 11.05 -0.69 -2.40
CA THR A 126 11.11 0.44 -1.46
C THR A 126 11.28 1.77 -2.19
N LEU A 127 12.17 1.83 -3.20
CA LEU A 127 12.30 3.01 -4.05
C LEU A 127 10.98 3.35 -4.74
N GLY A 128 10.20 2.35 -5.17
CA GLY A 128 8.87 2.57 -5.73
C GLY A 128 7.93 3.29 -4.75
N ASN A 129 7.98 2.96 -3.46
CA ASN A 129 7.20 3.65 -2.43
C ASN A 129 7.64 5.13 -2.29
N LEU A 130 8.94 5.38 -2.17
CA LEU A 130 9.49 6.73 -2.03
C LEU A 130 9.16 7.59 -3.25
N VAL A 131 9.35 7.05 -4.45
CA VAL A 131 9.01 7.74 -5.70
C VAL A 131 7.50 8.04 -5.77
N GLY A 132 6.65 7.09 -5.38
CA GLY A 132 5.20 7.30 -5.34
C GLY A 132 4.79 8.42 -4.41
N THR A 133 5.37 8.46 -3.21
CA THR A 133 5.14 9.54 -2.24
C THR A 133 5.62 10.88 -2.79
N ALA A 134 6.84 10.95 -3.33
CA ALA A 134 7.40 12.16 -3.91
C ALA A 134 6.54 12.68 -5.09
N LEU A 135 6.11 11.79 -5.99
CA LEU A 135 5.24 12.15 -7.10
C LEU A 135 3.88 12.69 -6.60
N GLY A 136 3.27 12.05 -5.61
CA GLY A 136 2.02 12.52 -5.03
C GLY A 136 2.15 13.91 -4.38
N MET A 137 3.25 14.17 -3.69
CA MET A 137 3.51 15.47 -3.06
C MET A 137 3.80 16.58 -4.08
N VAL A 138 4.50 16.28 -5.16
CA VAL A 138 4.90 17.29 -6.15
C VAL A 138 3.83 17.51 -7.22
N LEU A 139 3.29 16.42 -7.78
CA LEU A 139 2.34 16.53 -8.90
C LEU A 139 0.97 17.06 -8.46
N THR A 140 0.51 16.74 -7.24
CA THR A 140 -0.83 17.12 -6.81
C THR A 140 -1.03 18.64 -6.75
N PRO A 141 -0.14 19.45 -6.13
CA PRO A 141 -0.27 20.90 -6.16
C PRO A 141 -0.16 21.48 -7.58
N ILE A 142 0.75 20.97 -8.41
CA ILE A 142 0.93 21.42 -9.79
C ILE A 142 -0.35 21.18 -10.62
N LEU A 143 -0.94 20.00 -10.50
CA LEU A 143 -2.19 19.67 -11.19
C LEU A 143 -3.36 20.51 -10.68
N LEU A 144 -3.36 20.89 -9.41
CA LEU A 144 -4.41 21.72 -8.83
C LEU A 144 -4.47 23.13 -9.42
N GLU A 145 -3.37 23.65 -9.96
CA GLU A 145 -3.35 24.93 -10.67
C GLU A 145 -4.19 24.91 -11.95
N SER A 146 -4.36 23.73 -12.58
CA SER A 146 -5.00 23.58 -13.89
C SER A 146 -6.30 22.78 -13.87
N MET A 147 -6.58 22.01 -12.82
CA MET A 147 -7.76 21.15 -12.78
C MET A 147 -8.31 20.96 -11.35
N PRO A 148 -9.64 20.72 -11.21
CA PRO A 148 -10.26 20.55 -9.90
C PRO A 148 -9.86 19.23 -9.22
N ILE A 149 -9.92 19.22 -7.88
CA ILE A 149 -9.55 18.06 -7.04
C ILE A 149 -10.19 16.74 -7.50
N PRO A 150 -11.49 16.65 -7.81
CA PRO A 150 -12.10 15.40 -8.28
C PRO A 150 -11.46 14.83 -9.54
N THR A 151 -11.06 15.70 -10.48
CA THR A 151 -10.38 15.27 -11.72
C THR A 151 -9.01 14.69 -11.41
N ILE A 152 -8.24 15.30 -10.52
CA ILE A 152 -6.93 14.78 -10.08
C ILE A 152 -7.11 13.40 -9.44
N GLN A 153 -8.11 13.25 -8.56
CA GLN A 153 -8.41 11.97 -7.90
C GLN A 153 -8.84 10.91 -8.93
N LEU A 154 -9.61 11.29 -9.95
CA LEU A 154 -10.03 10.38 -11.02
C LEU A 154 -8.84 9.92 -11.88
N ILE A 155 -7.90 10.82 -12.20
CA ILE A 155 -6.66 10.46 -12.90
C ILE A 155 -5.87 9.44 -12.09
N TYR A 156 -5.65 9.71 -10.81
CA TYR A 156 -4.92 8.79 -9.93
C TYR A 156 -5.65 7.47 -9.74
N GLY A 157 -6.97 7.50 -9.60
CA GLY A 157 -7.82 6.31 -9.55
C GLY A 157 -7.75 5.48 -10.84
N SER A 158 -7.69 6.14 -12.00
CA SER A 158 -7.53 5.48 -13.31
C SER A 158 -6.16 4.81 -13.44
N ILE A 159 -5.09 5.47 -12.98
CA ILE A 159 -3.74 4.87 -12.90
C ILE A 159 -3.75 3.65 -11.97
N ALA A 160 -4.45 3.73 -10.84
CA ALA A 160 -4.61 2.63 -9.91
C ALA A 160 -5.35 1.44 -10.55
N ALA A 161 -6.47 1.70 -11.22
CA ALA A 161 -7.23 0.67 -11.94
C ALA A 161 -6.40 0.04 -13.05
N PHE A 162 -5.64 0.84 -13.81
CA PHE A 162 -4.73 0.33 -14.83
C PHE A 162 -3.64 -0.55 -14.22
N SER A 163 -3.04 -0.14 -13.10
CA SER A 163 -2.05 -0.95 -12.39
C SER A 163 -2.63 -2.27 -11.88
N ALA A 164 -3.89 -2.26 -11.45
CA ALA A 164 -4.62 -3.46 -11.03
C ALA A 164 -4.80 -4.43 -12.20
N VAL A 165 -5.24 -3.95 -13.35
CA VAL A 165 -5.41 -4.75 -14.56
C VAL A 165 -4.08 -5.38 -14.99
N LEU A 166 -3.01 -4.59 -15.03
CA LEU A 166 -1.67 -5.11 -15.34
C LEU A 166 -1.25 -6.22 -14.38
N PHE A 167 -1.47 -6.03 -13.07
CA PHE A 167 -1.13 -7.06 -12.10
C PHE A 167 -1.94 -8.34 -12.32
N LEU A 168 -3.25 -8.24 -12.49
CA LEU A 168 -4.12 -9.41 -12.66
C LEU A 168 -3.78 -10.24 -13.90
N ILE A 169 -3.32 -9.58 -14.97
CA ILE A 169 -2.92 -10.26 -16.22
C ILE A 169 -1.54 -10.90 -16.08
N PHE A 170 -0.56 -10.19 -15.54
CA PHE A 170 0.85 -10.60 -15.60
C PHE A 170 1.37 -11.30 -14.35
N ALA A 171 0.72 -11.13 -13.20
CA ALA A 171 1.22 -11.70 -11.94
C ALA A 171 1.11 -13.23 -11.92
N ARG A 172 2.19 -13.87 -11.52
CA ARG A 172 2.27 -15.32 -11.27
C ARG A 172 2.76 -15.57 -9.86
N GLU A 173 2.27 -16.62 -9.22
CA GLU A 173 2.64 -16.94 -7.83
C GLU A 173 4.10 -17.36 -7.69
N THR A 174 4.58 -18.22 -8.62
CA THR A 174 5.94 -18.75 -8.63
C THR A 174 6.59 -18.58 -9.99
N PRO A 175 7.91 -18.40 -10.05
CA PRO A 175 8.63 -18.42 -11.31
C PRO A 175 8.60 -19.82 -11.94
N PRO A 176 8.75 -19.93 -13.28
CA PRO A 176 8.82 -21.23 -13.98
C PRO A 176 9.97 -22.13 -13.50
N THR A 177 11.08 -21.52 -13.10
CA THR A 177 12.24 -22.18 -12.52
C THR A 177 12.48 -21.61 -11.12
N PRO A 178 12.36 -22.42 -10.04
CA PRO A 178 12.62 -21.94 -8.68
C PRO A 178 14.07 -21.44 -8.55
N PRO A 179 14.32 -20.26 -7.97
CA PRO A 179 15.66 -19.72 -7.81
C PRO A 179 16.48 -20.43 -6.72
N CYS A 180 15.84 -21.24 -5.88
CA CYS A 180 16.51 -22.07 -4.84
C CYS A 180 15.95 -23.49 -4.84
N PRO A 181 16.77 -24.50 -4.48
CA PRO A 181 16.30 -25.88 -4.36
C PRO A 181 15.13 -25.98 -3.35
N PRO A 182 14.11 -26.80 -3.63
CA PRO A 182 13.00 -27.03 -2.72
C PRO A 182 13.53 -27.68 -1.42
N GLY A 183 13.26 -27.07 -0.26
CA GLY A 183 13.57 -27.65 1.07
C GLY A 183 14.37 -26.76 2.03
N GLY A 184 14.82 -25.56 1.62
CA GLY A 184 15.62 -24.68 2.47
C GLY A 184 14.83 -23.70 3.35
N GLU A 185 13.53 -23.56 3.16
CA GLU A 185 12.72 -22.59 3.91
C GLU A 185 11.89 -23.31 4.98
N VAL A 186 12.26 -23.12 6.24
CA VAL A 186 11.39 -23.44 7.39
C VAL A 186 10.24 -22.42 7.37
N ARG A 187 9.09 -22.80 6.84
CA ARG A 187 7.86 -22.00 6.92
C ARG A 187 7.38 -21.98 8.37
N ALA A 188 7.75 -20.96 9.12
CA ALA A 188 7.06 -20.66 10.37
C ALA A 188 5.70 -20.05 10.02
N LEU A 189 4.60 -20.67 10.46
CA LEU A 189 3.27 -20.07 10.40
C LEU A 189 3.31 -18.74 11.17
N MET A 190 2.66 -17.71 10.64
CA MET A 190 2.71 -16.34 11.18
C MET A 190 2.46 -16.29 12.70
N LEU A 191 1.50 -17.04 13.21
CA LEU A 191 1.17 -17.09 14.66
C LEU A 191 2.32 -17.70 15.50
N ASP A 192 2.98 -18.72 15.00
CA ASP A 192 4.11 -19.34 15.69
C ASP A 192 5.36 -18.47 15.60
N GLY A 193 5.57 -17.81 14.44
CA GLY A 193 6.61 -16.81 14.25
C GLY A 193 6.43 -15.62 15.19
N LEU A 194 5.19 -15.11 15.33
CA LEU A 194 4.87 -14.03 16.24
C LEU A 194 5.12 -14.41 17.71
N LYS A 195 4.62 -15.58 18.13
CA LYS A 195 4.88 -16.11 19.49
C LYS A 195 6.38 -16.25 19.76
N HIS A 196 7.11 -16.80 18.80
CA HIS A 196 8.55 -16.95 18.92
C HIS A 196 9.26 -15.60 19.02
N SER A 197 8.89 -14.63 18.19
CA SER A 197 9.48 -13.29 18.19
C SER A 197 9.33 -12.59 19.55
N PHE A 198 8.18 -12.72 20.21
CA PHE A 198 7.95 -12.15 21.56
C PHE A 198 8.80 -12.81 22.66
N THR A 199 9.30 -14.02 22.45
CA THR A 199 10.18 -14.72 23.41
C THR A 199 11.65 -14.33 23.25
N VAL A 200 12.03 -13.75 22.13
CA VAL A 200 13.43 -13.43 21.79
C VAL A 200 13.81 -12.01 22.24
N LYS A 201 14.74 -11.90 23.19
CA LYS A 201 15.19 -10.59 23.73
C LYS A 201 15.64 -9.57 22.68
N PRO A 202 16.42 -9.91 21.61
CA PRO A 202 16.78 -8.99 20.54
C PRO A 202 15.59 -8.37 19.82
N PHE A 203 14.44 -9.05 19.75
CA PHE A 203 13.22 -8.52 19.14
C PHE A 203 12.72 -7.26 19.84
N TRP A 204 12.67 -7.30 21.17
CA TRP A 204 12.26 -6.15 21.98
C TRP A 204 13.20 -4.96 21.84
N PHE A 205 14.49 -5.23 21.74
CA PHE A 205 15.49 -4.19 21.52
C PHE A 205 15.30 -3.52 20.14
N THR A 206 15.11 -4.33 19.08
CA THR A 206 14.83 -3.83 17.73
C THR A 206 13.52 -3.03 17.70
N LEU A 207 12.49 -3.50 18.38
CA LEU A 207 11.20 -2.83 18.46
C LEU A 207 11.31 -1.47 19.16
N LEU A 208 12.07 -1.41 20.25
CA LEU A 208 12.33 -0.19 21.01
C LEU A 208 13.13 0.83 20.17
N VAL A 209 14.18 0.39 19.48
CA VAL A 209 14.96 1.25 18.58
C VAL A 209 14.11 1.77 17.43
N SER A 210 13.27 0.94 16.83
CA SER A 210 12.35 1.36 15.76
C SER A 210 11.29 2.36 16.25
N PHE A 211 10.86 2.24 17.50
CA PHE A 211 9.87 3.16 18.09
C PHE A 211 10.49 4.54 18.41
N ILE A 212 11.77 4.58 18.78
CA ILE A 212 12.51 5.84 19.08
C ILE A 212 12.99 6.52 17.79
N GLY A 213 13.24 5.75 16.73
CA GLY A 213 13.76 6.25 15.45
C GLY A 213 12.70 6.72 14.44
N LEU A 214 11.41 6.72 14.82
CA LEU A 214 10.27 7.29 14.08
C LEU A 214 9.93 8.69 14.62
#